data_d8238ad81b1aced9c98241446536985a
#
_entry.id   d8238ad81b1aced9c98241446536985a
#
_cell.length_a   1.000
_cell.length_b   1.000
_cell.length_c   1.000
_cell.angle_alpha   90.00
_cell.angle_beta   90.00
_cell.angle_gamma   90.00
#
_symmetry.space_group_name_H-M   'P 1'
#
loop_
_entity.id
_entity.type
_entity.pdbx_description
1 polymer ?
#
loop_
_entity_poly.entity_id
_entity_poly.type
_entity_poly.pdbx_seq_one_letter_code
_entity_poly.pdbx_strand_id
1 'polypeptide(L)'
;MAKKFYYDSVNILNATITEGDHNPSDGAFTASSTDITNEHAIADQSLSLAVTSMGDEETLRIDFGSNVTVTDILSYNNSTTQEEDNLAWYYNSAGTNVGTLFGSNDQFPPGWDLVSASSQTARYWYARSVHADYAGLAEVIMGVPLEFDNEPDIGITTQEIFATDLNTSYGGVEYANKKHDPKTTWRLNFSNIS
;
A
#
# COMPACT_ATOMS: atom_id res chain seq x y z
N MET A 1 -7.85 4.10 24.28
CA MET A 1 -7.02 3.46 23.23
C MET A 1 -6.80 4.54 22.17
N ALA A 2 -5.54 4.85 21.82
CA ALA A 2 -5.24 5.86 20.81
C ALA A 2 -5.93 5.48 19.47
N LYS A 3 -6.44 6.46 18.77
CA LYS A 3 -7.03 6.28 17.44
C LYS A 3 -5.93 6.48 16.42
N LYS A 4 -5.84 5.56 15.46
CA LYS A 4 -4.86 5.59 14.39
C LYS A 4 -5.51 6.04 13.09
N PHE A 5 -4.85 6.96 12.39
CA PHE A 5 -5.17 7.33 11.03
C PHE A 5 -4.06 6.80 10.13
N TYR A 6 -4.43 5.90 9.24
CA TYR A 6 -3.50 5.29 8.30
C TYR A 6 -3.46 6.10 7.01
N TYR A 7 -2.26 6.36 6.56
CA TYR A 7 -1.97 7.01 5.29
C TYR A 7 -0.63 6.50 4.78
N ASP A 8 -0.41 6.61 3.50
CA ASP A 8 0.88 6.24 2.91
C ASP A 8 1.97 7.26 3.28
N SER A 9 2.53 7.12 4.48
CA SER A 9 3.55 8.02 5.01
C SER A 9 4.92 7.82 4.35
N VAL A 10 5.12 6.71 3.67
CA VAL A 10 6.38 6.37 2.99
C VAL A 10 6.30 6.52 1.47
N ASN A 11 5.10 6.86 0.95
CA ASN A 11 4.86 7.15 -0.46
C ASN A 11 5.19 5.97 -1.40
N ILE A 12 4.49 4.85 -1.19
CA ILE A 12 4.64 3.63 -1.99
C ILE A 12 4.42 3.87 -3.49
N LEU A 13 3.59 4.87 -3.86
CA LEU A 13 3.34 5.25 -5.24
C LEU A 13 4.63 5.61 -6.01
N ASN A 14 5.64 6.12 -5.32
CA ASN A 14 6.93 6.48 -5.91
C ASN A 14 8.00 5.39 -5.75
N ALA A 15 7.66 4.27 -5.12
CA ALA A 15 8.58 3.16 -5.00
C ALA A 15 8.73 2.41 -6.33
N THR A 16 9.86 1.77 -6.52
CA THR A 16 10.06 0.84 -7.64
C THR A 16 9.62 -0.55 -7.19
N ILE A 17 8.61 -1.09 -7.86
CA ILE A 17 8.11 -2.43 -7.60
C ILE A 17 8.76 -3.37 -8.60
N THR A 18 9.29 -4.50 -8.11
CA THR A 18 9.99 -5.51 -8.91
C THR A 18 9.50 -6.88 -8.46
N GLU A 19 9.04 -7.67 -9.39
CA GLU A 19 8.75 -9.08 -9.18
C GLU A 19 10.01 -9.95 -9.16
N GLY A 20 9.96 -11.09 -8.53
CA GLY A 20 11.06 -12.02 -8.49
C GLY A 20 10.81 -13.22 -7.58
N ASP A 21 11.78 -14.11 -7.56
CA ASP A 21 11.72 -15.32 -6.77
C ASP A 21 12.49 -15.18 -5.47
N HIS A 22 11.98 -15.80 -4.44
CA HIS A 22 12.64 -15.97 -3.16
C HIS A 22 13.17 -17.40 -3.02
N ASN A 23 14.44 -17.53 -2.77
CA ASN A 23 15.02 -18.83 -2.44
C ASN A 23 14.83 -19.13 -0.93
N PRO A 24 14.03 -20.13 -0.57
CA PRO A 24 13.74 -20.42 0.84
C PRO A 24 14.96 -20.93 1.63
N SER A 25 16.02 -21.39 0.94
CA SER A 25 17.20 -21.95 1.59
C SER A 25 18.14 -20.89 2.16
N ASP A 26 18.27 -19.74 1.49
CA ASP A 26 19.22 -18.69 1.85
C ASP A 26 18.57 -17.29 1.89
N GLY A 27 17.28 -17.19 1.55
CA GLY A 27 16.53 -15.94 1.53
C GLY A 27 16.88 -15.04 0.35
N ALA A 28 17.66 -15.50 -0.63
CA ALA A 28 18.07 -14.68 -1.76
C ALA A 28 16.84 -14.25 -2.59
N PHE A 29 16.82 -12.98 -3.00
CA PHE A 29 15.86 -12.45 -3.94
C PHE A 29 16.52 -12.32 -5.32
N THR A 30 15.92 -12.93 -6.33
CA THR A 30 16.34 -12.82 -7.72
C THR A 30 15.22 -12.17 -8.52
N ALA A 31 15.46 -10.97 -9.05
CA ALA A 31 14.52 -10.34 -9.95
C ALA A 31 14.38 -11.21 -11.21
N SER A 32 13.17 -11.63 -11.49
CA SER A 32 12.83 -12.44 -12.67
C SER A 32 11.48 -11.96 -13.21
N SER A 33 11.19 -12.23 -14.46
CA SER A 33 9.82 -12.16 -14.94
C SER A 33 9.12 -13.43 -14.47
N THR A 34 8.27 -13.29 -13.47
CA THR A 34 7.44 -14.35 -12.95
C THR A 34 6.08 -14.36 -13.66
N ASP A 35 5.20 -15.24 -13.25
CA ASP A 35 3.81 -15.21 -13.70
C ASP A 35 2.96 -14.15 -12.96
N ILE A 36 3.56 -13.37 -12.07
CA ILE A 36 2.89 -12.25 -11.40
C ILE A 36 2.42 -11.25 -12.46
N THR A 37 1.17 -10.86 -12.36
CA THR A 37 0.62 -9.80 -13.21
C THR A 37 0.08 -8.66 -12.38
N ASN A 38 0.13 -7.45 -12.93
CA ASN A 38 -0.32 -6.21 -12.28
C ASN A 38 0.45 -5.89 -10.98
N GLU A 39 1.74 -6.11 -10.96
CA GLU A 39 2.60 -5.86 -9.78
C GLU A 39 2.48 -4.43 -9.24
N HIS A 40 2.16 -3.46 -10.10
CA HIS A 40 1.95 -2.07 -9.71
C HIS A 40 0.58 -1.79 -9.07
N ALA A 41 -0.34 -2.75 -9.07
CA ALA A 41 -1.67 -2.58 -8.47
C ALA A 41 -1.58 -2.22 -6.97
N ILE A 42 -0.54 -2.68 -6.27
CA ILE A 42 -0.34 -2.39 -4.84
C ILE A 42 -0.09 -0.91 -4.54
N ALA A 43 0.15 -0.09 -5.56
CA ALA A 43 0.50 1.33 -5.41
C ALA A 43 -0.28 2.24 -6.37
N ASP A 44 -1.33 1.77 -7.02
CA ASP A 44 -2.09 2.55 -8.01
C ASP A 44 -3.25 3.36 -7.42
N GLN A 45 -3.46 3.25 -6.11
CA GLN A 45 -4.57 3.89 -5.38
C GLN A 45 -5.95 3.43 -5.89
N SER A 46 -6.04 2.22 -6.41
CA SER A 46 -7.27 1.61 -6.93
C SER A 46 -7.54 0.29 -6.23
N LEU A 47 -8.76 0.11 -5.75
CA LEU A 47 -9.18 -1.14 -5.14
C LEU A 47 -9.74 -2.15 -6.16
N SER A 48 -9.77 -1.78 -7.44
CA SER A 48 -10.39 -2.59 -8.50
C SER A 48 -9.42 -3.46 -9.27
N LEU A 49 -8.14 -3.09 -9.31
CA LEU A 49 -7.07 -3.88 -9.92
C LEU A 49 -6.28 -4.57 -8.81
N ALA A 50 -5.86 -5.79 -9.04
CA ALA A 50 -5.09 -6.54 -8.06
C ALA A 50 -3.93 -7.28 -8.71
N VAL A 51 -2.93 -7.55 -7.90
CA VAL A 51 -1.88 -8.51 -8.20
C VAL A 51 -2.52 -9.89 -8.31
N THR A 52 -2.13 -10.65 -9.32
CA THR A 52 -2.60 -12.03 -9.52
C THR A 52 -1.43 -12.96 -9.74
N SER A 53 -1.64 -14.24 -9.47
CA SER A 53 -0.69 -15.31 -9.73
C SER A 53 0.64 -15.18 -8.97
N MET A 54 0.60 -14.74 -7.71
CA MET A 54 1.75 -14.89 -6.83
C MET A 54 1.84 -16.35 -6.37
N GLY A 55 2.69 -17.13 -6.99
CA GLY A 55 2.96 -18.51 -6.60
C GLY A 55 3.78 -18.61 -5.31
N ASP A 56 3.97 -19.85 -4.84
CA ASP A 56 4.91 -20.16 -3.76
C ASP A 56 6.32 -19.69 -4.17
N GLU A 57 7.01 -19.00 -3.28
CA GLU A 57 8.33 -18.39 -3.52
C GLU A 57 8.32 -17.08 -4.33
N GLU A 58 7.22 -16.73 -5.03
CA GLU A 58 7.13 -15.45 -5.72
C GLU A 58 6.96 -14.28 -4.73
N THR A 59 7.63 -13.21 -5.08
CA THR A 59 7.81 -12.09 -4.16
C THR A 59 7.79 -10.77 -4.91
N LEU A 60 7.06 -9.81 -4.39
CA LEU A 60 7.14 -8.41 -4.81
C LEU A 60 8.15 -7.68 -3.93
N ARG A 61 9.17 -7.08 -4.54
CA ARG A 61 10.09 -6.17 -3.87
C ARG A 61 9.69 -4.73 -4.10
N ILE A 62 9.58 -3.98 -3.03
CA ILE A 62 9.28 -2.54 -3.00
C ILE A 62 10.57 -1.81 -2.63
N ASP A 63 11.17 -1.08 -3.57
CA ASP A 63 12.38 -0.27 -3.35
C ASP A 63 12.00 1.21 -3.22
N PHE A 64 12.12 1.76 -2.04
CA PHE A 64 11.87 3.17 -1.76
C PHE A 64 13.01 4.12 -2.15
N GLY A 65 14.12 3.59 -2.68
CA GLY A 65 15.30 4.39 -3.02
C GLY A 65 16.12 4.86 -1.81
N SER A 66 15.51 4.97 -0.65
CA SER A 66 16.12 5.34 0.64
C SER A 66 15.44 4.60 1.78
N ASN A 67 16.05 4.61 2.95
CA ASN A 67 15.44 4.00 4.13
C ASN A 67 14.15 4.71 4.53
N VAL A 68 13.10 3.92 4.75
CA VAL A 68 11.81 4.36 5.29
C VAL A 68 11.51 3.63 6.58
N THR A 69 10.74 4.26 7.46
CA THR A 69 10.35 3.67 8.74
C THR A 69 8.89 3.22 8.67
N VAL A 70 8.63 1.97 9.06
CA VAL A 70 7.31 1.34 9.04
C VAL A 70 7.03 0.67 10.37
N THR A 71 5.84 0.88 10.89
CA THR A 71 5.27 0.18 12.04
C THR A 71 4.02 -0.60 11.68
N ASP A 72 3.34 -0.18 10.62
CA ASP A 72 2.06 -0.74 10.21
C ASP A 72 2.02 -0.88 8.69
N ILE A 73 1.48 -2.01 8.23
CA ILE A 73 1.20 -2.30 6.83
C ILE A 73 -0.27 -2.70 6.74
N LEU A 74 -1.05 -1.92 6.00
CA LEU A 74 -2.40 -2.29 5.61
C LEU A 74 -2.36 -2.81 4.18
N SER A 75 -3.01 -3.92 3.95
CA SER A 75 -3.19 -4.51 2.62
C SER A 75 -4.66 -4.72 2.34
N TYR A 76 -5.08 -4.47 1.12
CA TYR A 76 -6.46 -4.65 0.68
C TYR A 76 -6.57 -5.84 -0.25
N ASN A 77 -7.44 -6.79 0.14
CA ASN A 77 -7.81 -7.92 -0.70
C ASN A 77 -9.13 -7.59 -1.43
N ASN A 78 -9.09 -7.52 -2.76
CA ASN A 78 -10.28 -7.29 -3.57
C ASN A 78 -10.98 -8.60 -4.01
N SER A 79 -10.45 -9.76 -3.62
CA SER A 79 -11.12 -11.03 -3.82
C SER A 79 -12.44 -11.07 -3.06
N THR A 80 -13.41 -11.80 -3.57
CA THR A 80 -14.68 -12.06 -2.87
C THR A 80 -14.59 -13.26 -1.95
N THR A 81 -13.51 -14.01 -2.02
CA THR A 81 -13.21 -15.18 -1.20
C THR A 81 -12.03 -14.87 -0.29
N GLN A 82 -12.01 -15.50 0.87
CA GLN A 82 -10.86 -15.50 1.73
C GLN A 82 -9.77 -16.33 1.05
N GLU A 83 -8.60 -15.74 0.87
CA GLU A 83 -7.43 -16.50 0.46
C GLU A 83 -6.95 -17.30 1.68
N GLU A 84 -6.77 -18.60 1.49
CA GLU A 84 -6.27 -19.47 2.56
C GLU A 84 -4.78 -19.29 2.79
N ASP A 85 -4.14 -18.50 1.93
CA ASP A 85 -2.70 -18.32 1.90
C ASP A 85 -2.26 -17.09 2.66
N ASN A 86 -1.13 -17.21 3.33
CA ASN A 86 -0.56 -16.16 4.14
C ASN A 86 0.23 -15.18 3.27
N LEU A 87 -0.03 -13.89 3.44
CA LEU A 87 0.83 -12.85 2.93
C LEU A 87 1.83 -12.47 4.02
N ALA A 88 3.11 -12.69 3.75
CA ALA A 88 4.18 -12.35 4.68
C ALA A 88 4.97 -11.12 4.19
N TRP A 89 5.27 -10.23 5.13
CA TRP A 89 6.03 -9.02 4.88
C TRP A 89 7.42 -9.14 5.47
N TYR A 90 8.41 -8.75 4.68
CA TYR A 90 9.82 -8.77 5.07
C TYR A 90 10.47 -7.42 4.78
N TYR A 91 11.64 -7.17 5.39
CA TYR A 91 12.42 -5.97 5.15
C TYR A 91 13.92 -6.24 5.14
N ASN A 92 14.66 -5.47 4.35
CA ASN A 92 16.11 -5.53 4.26
C ASN A 92 16.71 -4.20 3.77
N SER A 93 17.93 -3.92 4.16
CA SER A 93 18.66 -2.75 3.66
C SER A 93 19.49 -3.02 2.40
N ALA A 94 19.73 -4.29 2.04
CA ALA A 94 20.65 -4.68 0.98
C ALA A 94 20.00 -4.99 -0.38
N GLY A 95 18.72 -5.31 -0.43
CA GLY A 95 17.98 -5.57 -1.69
C GLY A 95 18.27 -6.89 -2.42
N THR A 96 19.20 -7.69 -1.92
CA THR A 96 19.60 -8.98 -2.52
C THR A 96 19.04 -10.20 -1.78
N ASN A 97 18.33 -9.95 -0.69
CA ASN A 97 17.75 -10.95 0.18
C ASN A 97 16.49 -10.38 0.78
N VAL A 98 15.43 -11.17 0.96
CA VAL A 98 14.19 -10.70 1.59
C VAL A 98 14.37 -10.28 3.06
N GLY A 99 15.38 -10.81 3.72
CA GLY A 99 15.80 -10.35 5.04
C GLY A 99 14.95 -10.87 6.18
N THR A 100 14.53 -9.95 7.06
CA THR A 100 13.86 -10.28 8.31
C THR A 100 12.34 -10.17 8.15
N LEU A 101 11.63 -11.14 8.72
CA LEU A 101 10.17 -11.10 8.79
C LEU A 101 9.71 -9.89 9.59
N PHE A 102 8.87 -9.08 9.00
CA PHE A 102 8.16 -8.00 9.69
C PHE A 102 6.89 -8.53 10.37
N GLY A 103 6.12 -9.32 9.64
CA GLY A 103 4.90 -9.95 10.10
C GLY A 103 4.16 -10.63 8.96
N SER A 104 3.15 -11.39 9.30
CA SER A 104 2.30 -12.10 8.33
C SER A 104 0.86 -12.10 8.78
N ASN A 105 -0.02 -12.28 7.83
CA ASN A 105 -1.43 -12.58 8.06
C ASN A 105 -1.61 -14.09 7.90
N ASP A 106 -2.23 -14.76 8.88
CA ASP A 106 -2.48 -16.20 8.81
C ASP A 106 -3.59 -16.56 7.80
N GLN A 107 -4.39 -15.60 7.44
CA GLN A 107 -5.44 -15.66 6.43
C GLN A 107 -5.66 -14.25 5.92
N PHE A 108 -5.86 -14.08 4.62
CA PHE A 108 -6.09 -12.76 4.03
C PHE A 108 -7.56 -12.61 3.63
N PRO A 109 -8.41 -12.09 4.53
CA PRO A 109 -9.83 -11.93 4.27
C PRO A 109 -10.09 -10.85 3.22
N PRO A 110 -11.25 -10.87 2.54
CA PRO A 110 -11.68 -9.74 1.72
C PRO A 110 -11.71 -8.43 2.50
N GLY A 111 -11.21 -7.36 1.91
CA GLY A 111 -11.15 -6.04 2.52
C GLY A 111 -9.78 -5.69 3.08
N TRP A 112 -9.74 -4.75 4.01
CA TRP A 112 -8.50 -4.29 4.63
C TRP A 112 -8.06 -5.22 5.76
N ASP A 113 -6.77 -5.53 5.75
CA ASP A 113 -6.10 -6.24 6.83
C ASP A 113 -4.84 -5.51 7.28
N LEU A 114 -4.47 -5.67 8.54
CA LEU A 114 -3.43 -4.91 9.21
C LEU A 114 -2.37 -5.82 9.82
N VAL A 115 -1.14 -5.63 9.40
CA VAL A 115 0.05 -6.18 10.07
C VAL A 115 0.76 -5.05 10.80
N SER A 116 0.90 -5.18 12.13
CA SER A 116 1.61 -4.22 12.98
C SER A 116 2.77 -4.89 13.69
N ALA A 117 3.91 -4.21 13.73
CA ALA A 117 5.10 -4.69 14.43
C ALA A 117 5.85 -3.53 15.10
N SER A 118 6.95 -3.86 15.80
CA SER A 118 7.88 -2.83 16.27
C SER A 118 8.47 -2.08 15.08
N SER A 119 8.73 -0.78 15.27
CA SER A 119 9.28 0.11 14.24
C SER A 119 10.52 -0.50 13.58
N GLN A 120 10.48 -0.61 12.26
CA GLN A 120 11.59 -1.09 11.44
C GLN A 120 11.94 -0.02 10.41
N THR A 121 13.24 0.08 10.10
CA THR A 121 13.74 1.04 9.12
C THR A 121 14.60 0.32 8.09
N ALA A 122 14.15 0.34 6.84
CA ALA A 122 14.81 -0.32 5.72
C ALA A 122 14.48 0.37 4.40
N ARG A 123 15.32 0.14 3.38
CA ARG A 123 15.06 0.61 2.01
C ARG A 123 14.17 -0.34 1.24
N TYR A 124 14.40 -1.65 1.39
CA TYR A 124 13.68 -2.68 0.63
C TYR A 124 12.67 -3.38 1.51
N TRP A 125 11.46 -3.49 1.00
CA TRP A 125 10.36 -4.21 1.62
C TRP A 125 9.85 -5.25 0.65
N TYR A 126 9.34 -6.34 1.17
CA TYR A 126 8.94 -7.48 0.35
C TYR A 126 7.59 -7.98 0.81
N ALA A 127 6.69 -8.20 -0.15
CA ALA A 127 5.46 -8.96 0.02
C ALA A 127 5.66 -10.34 -0.60
N ARG A 128 5.45 -11.40 0.17
CA ARG A 128 5.62 -12.77 -0.27
C ARG A 128 4.38 -13.59 0.02
N SER A 129 3.91 -14.33 -0.98
CA SER A 129 2.97 -15.42 -0.75
C SER A 129 3.69 -16.60 -0.08
N VAL A 130 3.06 -17.22 0.89
CA VAL A 130 3.65 -18.36 1.64
C VAL A 130 3.15 -19.70 1.09
N HIS A 131 2.15 -19.67 0.24
CA HIS A 131 1.57 -20.84 -0.44
C HIS A 131 1.21 -20.48 -1.90
N ALA A 132 0.78 -21.46 -2.67
CA ALA A 132 0.58 -21.31 -4.11
C ALA A 132 -0.59 -20.37 -4.49
N ASP A 133 -0.40 -19.66 -5.59
CA ASP A 133 -1.45 -18.94 -6.34
C ASP A 133 -2.23 -17.83 -5.60
N TYR A 134 -1.52 -17.06 -4.78
CA TYR A 134 -2.11 -15.88 -4.15
C TYR A 134 -2.59 -14.87 -5.20
N ALA A 135 -3.82 -14.42 -5.06
CA ALA A 135 -4.42 -13.38 -5.88
C ALA A 135 -5.25 -12.41 -5.03
N GLY A 136 -5.37 -11.16 -5.47
CA GLY A 136 -6.28 -10.20 -4.84
C GLY A 136 -5.62 -9.06 -4.07
N LEU A 137 -4.29 -9.01 -3.94
CA LEU A 137 -3.62 -7.84 -3.34
C LEU A 137 -3.77 -6.62 -4.24
N ALA A 138 -4.67 -5.70 -3.87
CA ALA A 138 -5.03 -4.56 -4.71
C ALA A 138 -4.45 -3.24 -4.26
N GLU A 139 -4.19 -3.06 -2.98
CA GLU A 139 -3.64 -1.82 -2.45
C GLU A 139 -2.84 -2.08 -1.19
N VAL A 140 -1.78 -1.32 -1.00
CA VAL A 140 -0.92 -1.37 0.18
C VAL A 140 -0.67 0.04 0.70
N ILE A 141 -0.89 0.23 1.99
CA ILE A 141 -0.55 1.44 2.72
C ILE A 141 0.50 1.09 3.77
N MET A 142 1.64 1.74 3.72
CA MET A 142 2.76 1.45 4.62
C MET A 142 3.18 2.71 5.38
N GLY A 143 3.73 2.49 6.56
CA GLY A 143 4.41 3.55 7.28
C GLY A 143 4.10 3.60 8.77
N VAL A 144 4.22 4.81 9.33
CA VAL A 144 3.88 5.10 10.72
C VAL A 144 2.55 5.84 10.73
N PRO A 145 1.51 5.27 11.32
CA PRO A 145 0.19 5.93 11.38
C PRO A 145 0.26 7.20 12.23
N LEU A 146 -0.60 8.13 11.92
CA LEU A 146 -0.82 9.27 12.79
C LEU A 146 -1.71 8.85 13.96
N GLU A 147 -1.23 8.99 15.17
CA GLU A 147 -1.96 8.63 16.39
C GLU A 147 -2.55 9.87 17.05
N PHE A 148 -3.80 9.75 17.50
CA PHE A 148 -4.49 10.79 18.23
C PHE A 148 -4.85 10.29 19.63
N ASP A 149 -4.50 11.06 20.65
CA ASP A 149 -4.85 10.74 22.05
C ASP A 149 -6.35 10.82 22.30
N ASN A 150 -7.03 11.68 21.55
CA ASN A 150 -8.47 11.90 21.64
C ASN A 150 -9.17 11.46 20.37
N GLU A 151 -10.42 11.03 20.51
CA GLU A 151 -11.28 10.77 19.36
C GLU A 151 -11.64 12.09 18.66
N PRO A 152 -11.59 12.14 17.31
CA PRO A 152 -12.16 13.28 16.60
C PRO A 152 -13.67 13.35 16.87
N ASP A 153 -14.22 14.55 16.87
CA ASP A 153 -15.66 14.76 16.96
C ASP A 153 -16.39 14.04 15.82
N ILE A 154 -17.61 13.60 16.09
CA ILE A 154 -18.45 12.98 15.07
C ILE A 154 -18.68 14.00 13.95
N GLY A 155 -18.28 13.68 12.76
CA GLY A 155 -18.45 14.51 11.57
C GLY A 155 -17.14 14.84 10.84
N ILE A 156 -16.52 13.81 10.26
CA ILE A 156 -15.43 14.01 9.30
C ILE A 156 -16.01 14.69 8.06
N THR A 157 -15.53 15.88 7.75
CA THR A 157 -15.90 16.55 6.51
C THR A 157 -14.85 16.25 5.46
N THR A 158 -15.28 15.64 4.36
CA THR A 158 -14.46 15.45 3.17
C THR A 158 -14.82 16.49 2.12
N GLN A 159 -13.82 17.08 1.50
CA GLN A 159 -13.99 17.98 0.38
C GLN A 159 -13.09 17.55 -0.76
N GLU A 160 -13.68 17.28 -1.91
CA GLU A 160 -12.91 17.11 -3.14
C GLU A 160 -12.71 18.47 -3.81
N ILE A 161 -11.45 18.77 -4.11
CA ILE A 161 -11.08 20.00 -4.80
C ILE A 161 -10.70 19.64 -6.23
N PHE A 162 -11.51 20.09 -7.17
CA PHE A 162 -11.24 19.97 -8.60
C PHE A 162 -10.61 21.27 -9.09
N ALA A 163 -9.40 21.23 -9.62
CA ALA A 163 -8.81 22.37 -10.30
C ALA A 163 -9.07 22.27 -11.81
N THR A 164 -10.09 22.94 -12.25
CA THR A 164 -10.43 23.11 -13.65
C THR A 164 -10.31 24.58 -14.07
N ASP A 165 -9.60 24.85 -15.17
CA ASP A 165 -9.71 26.12 -15.85
C ASP A 165 -10.81 26.02 -16.90
N LEU A 166 -11.78 26.93 -16.81
CA LEU A 166 -12.78 27.12 -17.84
C LEU A 166 -12.25 28.18 -18.83
N ASN A 167 -12.03 27.77 -20.05
CA ASN A 167 -11.67 28.66 -21.14
C ASN A 167 -12.82 28.74 -22.13
N THR A 168 -13.25 29.95 -22.48
CA THR A 168 -14.27 30.17 -23.50
C THR A 168 -13.61 30.54 -24.80
N SER A 169 -13.90 29.83 -25.87
CA SER A 169 -13.43 30.17 -27.20
C SER A 169 -14.14 31.44 -27.71
N TYR A 170 -13.58 32.08 -28.75
CA TYR A 170 -14.18 33.25 -29.39
C TYR A 170 -15.62 32.96 -29.93
N GLY A 171 -15.93 31.72 -30.18
CA GLY A 171 -17.28 31.26 -30.57
C GLY A 171 -18.21 30.89 -29.41
N GLY A 172 -17.86 31.19 -28.17
CA GLY A 172 -18.68 30.91 -27.00
C GLY A 172 -18.69 29.44 -26.52
N VAL A 173 -17.82 28.62 -27.07
CA VAL A 173 -17.66 27.23 -26.59
C VAL A 173 -16.77 27.21 -25.39
N GLU A 174 -17.24 26.61 -24.28
CA GLU A 174 -16.50 26.44 -23.06
C GLU A 174 -15.71 25.13 -23.07
N TYR A 175 -14.45 25.21 -22.69
CA TYR A 175 -13.56 24.06 -22.52
C TYR A 175 -13.09 24.00 -21.07
N ALA A 176 -13.25 22.83 -20.46
CA ALA A 176 -12.70 22.55 -19.14
C ALA A 176 -11.35 21.85 -19.27
N ASN A 177 -10.28 22.49 -18.83
CA ASN A 177 -8.96 21.87 -18.73
C ASN A 177 -8.70 21.45 -17.28
N LYS A 178 -8.55 20.15 -17.05
CA LYS A 178 -8.16 19.61 -15.76
C LYS A 178 -6.69 19.94 -15.49
N LYS A 179 -6.39 20.67 -14.41
CA LYS A 179 -5.01 21.02 -14.04
C LYS A 179 -4.28 19.92 -13.27
N HIS A 180 -5.03 19.19 -12.46
CA HIS A 180 -4.51 18.06 -11.68
C HIS A 180 -5.66 17.13 -11.30
N ASP A 181 -5.32 15.95 -10.83
CA ASP A 181 -6.30 15.03 -10.29
C ASP A 181 -7.02 15.61 -9.06
N PRO A 182 -8.26 15.19 -8.77
CA PRO A 182 -8.97 15.65 -7.59
C PRO A 182 -8.13 15.47 -6.33
N LYS A 183 -8.10 16.50 -5.49
CA LYS A 183 -7.47 16.41 -4.16
C LYS A 183 -8.56 16.28 -3.12
N THR A 184 -8.43 15.27 -2.27
CA THR A 184 -9.33 15.09 -1.15
C THR A 184 -8.75 15.77 0.09
N THR A 185 -9.51 16.66 0.68
CA THR A 185 -9.17 17.30 1.94
C THR A 185 -10.05 16.72 3.05
N TRP A 186 -9.39 16.26 4.10
CA TRP A 186 -10.04 15.74 5.30
C TRP A 186 -9.96 16.81 6.40
N ARG A 187 -11.09 17.13 7.01
CA ARG A 187 -11.13 18.00 8.18
C ARG A 187 -11.62 17.20 9.38
N LEU A 188 -10.74 17.06 10.35
CA LEU A 188 -11.02 16.44 11.64
C LEU A 188 -11.12 17.54 12.68
N ASN A 189 -12.20 17.55 13.47
CA ASN A 189 -12.38 18.48 14.57
C ASN A 189 -12.18 17.72 15.89
N PHE A 190 -11.50 18.35 16.83
CA PHE A 190 -11.28 17.83 18.17
C PHE A 190 -11.74 18.90 19.15
N SER A 191 -12.82 18.66 19.89
CA SER A 191 -13.39 19.65 20.83
C SER A 191 -12.80 19.60 22.24
N ASN A 192 -12.09 18.52 22.58
CA ASN A 192 -11.57 18.29 23.92
C ASN A 192 -10.05 18.04 23.91
N ILE A 193 -9.29 18.97 23.36
CA ILE A 193 -7.83 18.97 23.51
C ILE A 193 -7.53 19.74 24.80
N SER A 194 -7.18 19.02 25.86
CA SER A 194 -6.70 19.60 27.13
C SER A 194 -5.19 19.67 27.16
#